data_bcd40cf3aede03db97f05c67045831f3
#
_entry.id   bcd40cf3aede03db97f05c67045831f3
#
_cell.length_a   1.000
_cell.length_b   1.000
_cell.length_c   1.000
_cell.angle_alpha   90.00
_cell.angle_beta   90.00
_cell.angle_gamma   90.00
#
_symmetry.space_group_name_H-M   'P 1'
#
loop_
_entity.id
_entity.type
_entity.pdbx_description
1 polymer ?
#
loop_
_entity_poly.entity_id
_entity_poly.type
_entity_poly.pdbx_seq_one_letter_code
_entity_poly.pdbx_strand_id
1 'polypeptide(L)'
;MSGTRTSPRTALTGAGSTTLSRAQDGLTEARRSWRVILQATVAAALAYAAAEALGHDVPFFAPIAAIATVAVSLAHRLRRASELVVGNAIGILFADILIAQIGTGAWQVGLVVILALTGAVMLGGGPILIMQASSAAILIATLTPPTANEPWNTGRFVDALIGGGIGLVISALLMPVDPGRHARAATDPMLRTLRDGYEGVGLALAHADAALADKVLADLRATAPVLAGFHAGLDATRESVRLAPWYWGQRTLLASYALAGVHLDNALRNLRVLARQAALALDRQEPVPAAIPAAMTHLAQAMAGLGEVLAGEADPAGVCGILLTAVQETVGVTASEQASQAPTGLFNAPMIAQIRLSVADLLQSTGMSAEEAAGAIRSIGDRAS
;
A
#
# COMPACT_ATOMS: atom_id res chain seq x y z
N MET A 1 45.76 12.18 40.62
CA MET A 1 45.65 12.95 39.37
C MET A 1 46.39 12.17 38.29
N SER A 2 45.68 11.37 37.53
CA SER A 2 46.25 10.61 36.43
C SER A 2 45.37 10.89 35.20
N GLY A 3 45.86 11.75 34.32
CA GLY A 3 45.20 12.13 33.07
C GLY A 3 45.56 11.16 31.97
N THR A 4 44.60 10.38 31.52
CA THR A 4 44.69 9.55 30.31
C THR A 4 44.57 10.44 29.05
N ARG A 5 45.70 10.66 28.38
CA ARG A 5 45.75 11.28 27.04
C ARG A 5 45.24 10.27 26.01
N THR A 6 44.04 10.46 25.51
CA THR A 6 43.54 9.74 24.30
C THR A 6 44.24 10.30 23.06
N SER A 7 44.90 9.43 22.28
CA SER A 7 45.66 9.81 21.10
C SER A 7 44.70 10.15 19.92
N PRO A 8 45.03 11.17 19.08
CA PRO A 8 44.16 11.62 17.99
C PRO A 8 44.11 10.65 16.76
N ARG A 9 44.76 9.49 16.79
CA ARG A 9 44.82 8.54 15.67
C ARG A 9 43.58 7.66 15.52
N THR A 10 42.77 7.46 16.55
CA THR A 10 41.57 6.64 16.54
C THR A 10 40.33 7.38 15.99
N ALA A 11 40.37 8.71 15.87
CA ALA A 11 39.24 9.46 15.32
C ALA A 11 39.19 9.52 13.78
N LEU A 12 40.32 9.31 13.11
CA LEU A 12 40.41 9.37 11.63
C LEU A 12 40.05 8.06 10.94
N THR A 13 40.14 6.91 11.62
CA THR A 13 39.76 5.62 11.05
C THR A 13 38.24 5.33 11.09
N GLY A 14 37.51 5.97 12.00
CA GLY A 14 36.04 5.83 12.08
C GLY A 14 35.28 6.66 11.04
N ALA A 15 35.82 7.79 10.60
CA ALA A 15 35.18 8.67 9.61
C ALA A 15 35.27 8.11 8.18
N GLY A 16 36.34 7.37 7.87
CA GLY A 16 36.54 6.75 6.54
C GLY A 16 35.64 5.55 6.29
N SER A 17 35.35 4.76 7.32
CA SER A 17 34.48 3.57 7.19
C SER A 17 33.00 3.93 7.05
N THR A 18 32.57 5.02 7.70
CA THR A 18 31.19 5.53 7.61
C THR A 18 30.91 6.23 6.27
N THR A 19 31.92 6.85 5.64
CA THR A 19 31.77 7.46 4.32
C THR A 19 31.77 6.41 3.20
N LEU A 20 32.59 5.37 3.31
CA LEU A 20 32.62 4.25 2.36
C LEU A 20 31.35 3.40 2.43
N SER A 21 30.83 3.11 3.61
CA SER A 21 29.55 2.41 3.75
C SER A 21 28.39 3.22 3.17
N ARG A 22 28.31 4.52 3.45
CA ARG A 22 27.30 5.40 2.84
C ARG A 22 27.39 5.49 1.33
N ALA A 23 28.62 5.48 0.77
CA ALA A 23 28.81 5.47 -0.68
C ALA A 23 28.41 4.13 -1.30
N GLN A 24 28.66 3.02 -0.63
CA GLN A 24 28.21 1.68 -1.06
C GLN A 24 26.70 1.54 -0.96
N ASP A 25 26.09 2.02 0.12
CA ASP A 25 24.64 2.07 0.27
C ASP A 25 23.99 2.94 -0.81
N GLY A 26 24.59 4.09 -1.12
CA GLY A 26 24.15 4.97 -2.21
C GLY A 26 24.24 4.33 -3.59
N LEU A 27 25.32 3.58 -3.86
CA LEU A 27 25.50 2.85 -5.14
C LEU A 27 24.51 1.68 -5.27
N THR A 28 24.22 0.98 -4.19
CA THR A 28 23.21 -0.10 -4.20
C THR A 28 21.80 0.47 -4.42
N GLU A 29 21.47 1.60 -3.78
CA GLU A 29 20.20 2.30 -3.97
C GLU A 29 20.10 2.88 -5.39
N ALA A 30 21.16 3.47 -5.94
CA ALA A 30 21.21 3.94 -7.32
C ALA A 30 21.03 2.79 -8.33
N ARG A 31 21.64 1.62 -8.06
CA ARG A 31 21.41 0.41 -8.86
C ARG A 31 19.99 -0.10 -8.77
N ARG A 32 19.34 0.06 -7.63
CA ARG A 32 17.93 -0.31 -7.45
C ARG A 32 17.01 0.67 -8.17
N SER A 33 17.39 1.94 -8.18
CA SER A 33 16.61 3.05 -8.75
C SER A 33 16.99 3.41 -10.20
N TRP A 34 17.93 2.68 -10.85
CA TRP A 34 18.43 3.03 -12.18
C TRP A 34 17.33 3.18 -13.24
N ARG A 35 16.29 2.34 -13.15
CA ARG A 35 15.15 2.40 -14.08
C ARG A 35 14.39 3.71 -13.96
N VAL A 36 14.19 4.18 -12.72
CA VAL A 36 13.52 5.45 -12.40
C VAL A 36 14.35 6.62 -12.94
N ILE A 37 15.65 6.58 -12.69
CA ILE A 37 16.60 7.60 -13.17
C ILE A 37 16.57 7.66 -14.70
N LEU A 38 16.66 6.52 -15.37
CA LEU A 38 16.58 6.44 -16.81
C LEU A 38 15.25 6.97 -17.35
N GLN A 39 14.15 6.59 -16.73
CA GLN A 39 12.81 7.04 -17.09
C GLN A 39 12.66 8.55 -16.97
N ALA A 40 13.09 9.13 -15.83
CA ALA A 40 13.07 10.57 -15.63
C ALA A 40 13.96 11.30 -16.63
N THR A 41 15.13 10.75 -16.94
CA THR A 41 16.05 11.32 -17.94
C THR A 41 15.46 11.31 -19.34
N VAL A 42 14.87 10.18 -19.76
CA VAL A 42 14.21 10.06 -21.07
C VAL A 42 12.99 10.99 -21.16
N ALA A 43 12.18 11.07 -20.11
CA ALA A 43 11.05 11.97 -20.06
C ALA A 43 11.46 13.43 -20.17
N ALA A 44 12.52 13.84 -19.46
CA ALA A 44 13.05 15.20 -19.52
C ALA A 44 13.60 15.55 -20.90
N ALA A 45 14.38 14.67 -21.50
CA ALA A 45 14.95 14.88 -22.83
C ALA A 45 13.86 14.98 -23.91
N LEU A 46 12.86 14.09 -23.87
CA LEU A 46 11.74 14.13 -24.82
C LEU A 46 10.86 15.35 -24.61
N ALA A 47 10.64 15.77 -23.36
CA ALA A 47 9.87 16.98 -23.06
C ALA A 47 10.57 18.24 -23.57
N TYR A 48 11.89 18.33 -23.40
CA TYR A 48 12.70 19.42 -23.96
C TYR A 48 12.61 19.44 -25.47
N ALA A 49 12.89 18.31 -26.13
CA ALA A 49 12.84 18.22 -27.59
C ALA A 49 11.45 18.52 -28.18
N ALA A 50 10.40 18.09 -27.52
CA ALA A 50 9.03 18.37 -27.97
C ALA A 50 8.68 19.84 -27.86
N ALA A 51 9.06 20.51 -26.79
CA ALA A 51 8.81 21.94 -26.61
C ALA A 51 9.68 22.80 -27.58
N GLU A 52 10.94 22.42 -27.81
CA GLU A 52 11.80 23.04 -28.82
C GLU A 52 11.21 22.89 -30.23
N ALA A 53 10.70 21.71 -30.59
CA ALA A 53 10.04 21.47 -31.88
C ALA A 53 8.77 22.30 -32.08
N LEU A 54 8.12 22.79 -31.00
CA LEU A 54 7.00 23.70 -31.04
C LEU A 54 7.40 25.19 -31.12
N GLY A 55 8.70 25.46 -31.19
CA GLY A 55 9.23 26.81 -31.37
C GLY A 55 9.53 27.56 -30.07
N HIS A 56 9.67 26.85 -28.95
CA HIS A 56 10.07 27.44 -27.67
C HIS A 56 11.60 27.45 -27.57
N ASP A 57 12.24 28.62 -27.56
CA ASP A 57 13.69 28.77 -27.63
C ASP A 57 14.44 28.16 -26.43
N VAL A 58 13.89 28.26 -25.23
CA VAL A 58 14.47 27.68 -24.00
C VAL A 58 13.36 27.10 -23.13
N PRO A 59 12.90 25.86 -23.40
CA PRO A 59 11.78 25.26 -22.70
C PRO A 59 12.18 24.68 -21.33
N PHE A 60 12.58 25.56 -20.41
CA PHE A 60 13.08 25.18 -19.08
C PHE A 60 12.03 24.42 -18.24
N PHE A 61 10.74 24.78 -18.35
CA PHE A 61 9.68 24.18 -17.55
C PHE A 61 9.27 22.79 -18.03
N ALA A 62 9.46 22.44 -19.30
CA ALA A 62 9.08 21.14 -19.82
C ALA A 62 9.86 19.97 -19.18
N PRO A 63 11.19 19.95 -19.12
CA PRO A 63 11.93 18.88 -18.47
C PRO A 63 11.69 18.81 -16.97
N ILE A 64 11.52 19.93 -16.27
CA ILE A 64 11.22 19.96 -14.83
C ILE A 64 9.86 19.32 -14.56
N ALA A 65 8.84 19.72 -15.31
CA ALA A 65 7.50 19.15 -15.17
C ALA A 65 7.49 17.65 -15.49
N ALA A 66 8.25 17.19 -16.48
CA ALA A 66 8.40 15.79 -16.82
C ALA A 66 9.02 14.98 -15.66
N ILE A 67 10.16 15.45 -15.11
CA ILE A 67 10.83 14.79 -13.97
C ILE A 67 9.91 14.74 -12.75
N ALA A 68 9.24 15.87 -12.40
CA ALA A 68 8.33 15.94 -11.28
C ALA A 68 7.16 14.96 -11.44
N THR A 69 6.61 14.85 -12.64
CA THR A 69 5.51 13.92 -12.96
C THR A 69 5.95 12.47 -12.85
N VAL A 70 7.13 12.10 -13.36
CA VAL A 70 7.71 10.76 -13.22
C VAL A 70 7.93 10.42 -11.74
N ALA A 71 8.53 11.32 -10.96
CA ALA A 71 8.81 11.10 -9.54
C ALA A 71 7.53 10.86 -8.71
N VAL A 72 6.46 11.59 -9.00
CA VAL A 72 5.17 11.44 -8.29
C VAL A 72 4.39 10.21 -8.75
N SER A 73 4.45 9.88 -10.05
CA SER A 73 3.76 8.69 -10.59
C SER A 73 4.32 7.38 -10.02
N LEU A 74 5.60 7.36 -9.66
CA LEU A 74 6.27 6.20 -9.04
C LEU A 74 5.89 6.00 -7.56
N ALA A 75 5.69 7.09 -6.85
CA ALA A 75 5.35 7.06 -5.43
C ALA A 75 3.84 6.95 -5.18
N HIS A 76 3.02 7.46 -6.11
CA HIS A 76 1.59 7.63 -5.92
C HIS A 76 0.85 7.59 -7.26
N ARG A 77 -0.44 7.31 -7.20
CA ARG A 77 -1.43 7.14 -8.27
C ARG A 77 -1.29 8.15 -9.42
N LEU A 78 -1.46 7.69 -10.66
CA LEU A 78 -1.48 8.53 -11.87
C LEU A 78 -2.43 9.74 -11.75
N ARG A 79 -3.53 9.60 -11.03
CA ARG A 79 -4.43 10.70 -10.69
C ARG A 79 -3.70 11.84 -9.97
N ARG A 80 -2.84 11.55 -8.98
CA ARG A 80 -2.06 12.59 -8.29
C ARG A 80 -1.01 13.22 -9.20
N ALA A 81 -0.46 12.44 -10.13
CA ALA A 81 0.46 12.98 -11.13
C ALA A 81 -0.26 13.93 -12.10
N SER A 82 -1.49 13.61 -12.55
CA SER A 82 -2.28 14.53 -13.37
C SER A 82 -2.73 15.79 -12.61
N GLU A 83 -3.15 15.66 -11.36
CA GLU A 83 -3.45 16.79 -10.47
C GLU A 83 -2.22 17.70 -10.31
N LEU A 84 -1.02 17.13 -10.21
CA LEU A 84 0.22 17.88 -10.12
C LEU A 84 0.56 18.63 -11.42
N VAL A 85 0.37 18.00 -12.58
CA VAL A 85 0.58 18.66 -13.89
C VAL A 85 -0.34 19.86 -14.03
N VAL A 86 -1.64 19.69 -13.76
CA VAL A 86 -2.63 20.76 -13.86
C VAL A 86 -2.34 21.86 -12.84
N GLY A 87 -2.05 21.52 -11.59
CA GLY A 87 -1.74 22.49 -10.54
C GLY A 87 -0.47 23.30 -10.84
N ASN A 88 0.59 22.63 -11.32
CA ASN A 88 1.82 23.30 -11.72
C ASN A 88 1.57 24.28 -12.88
N ALA A 89 0.85 23.84 -13.91
CA ALA A 89 0.51 24.68 -15.07
C ALA A 89 -0.34 25.91 -14.67
N ILE A 90 -1.35 25.74 -13.81
CA ILE A 90 -2.17 26.84 -13.29
C ILE A 90 -1.32 27.79 -12.42
N GLY A 91 -0.44 27.27 -11.57
CA GLY A 91 0.47 28.08 -10.75
C GLY A 91 1.39 28.96 -11.60
N ILE A 92 1.95 28.40 -12.68
CA ILE A 92 2.76 29.11 -13.67
C ILE A 92 1.93 30.22 -14.34
N LEU A 93 0.74 29.91 -14.83
CA LEU A 93 -0.12 30.85 -15.52
C LEU A 93 -0.48 32.06 -14.64
N PHE A 94 -0.91 31.82 -13.40
CA PHE A 94 -1.23 32.92 -12.47
C PHE A 94 0.00 33.75 -12.11
N ALA A 95 1.16 33.12 -11.93
CA ALA A 95 2.39 33.82 -11.63
C ALA A 95 2.84 34.71 -12.79
N ASP A 96 2.79 34.20 -14.04
CA ASP A 96 3.16 34.95 -15.23
C ASP A 96 2.21 36.17 -15.46
N ILE A 97 0.91 35.96 -15.34
CA ILE A 97 -0.09 37.06 -15.49
C ILE A 97 0.14 38.14 -14.44
N LEU A 98 0.35 37.75 -13.19
CA LEU A 98 0.49 38.69 -12.08
C LEU A 98 1.78 39.51 -12.20
N ILE A 99 2.90 38.84 -12.47
CA ILE A 99 4.21 39.49 -12.60
C ILE A 99 4.24 40.43 -13.81
N ALA A 100 3.60 40.06 -14.89
CA ALA A 100 3.45 40.95 -16.08
C ALA A 100 2.73 42.24 -15.73
N GLN A 101 1.80 42.27 -14.75
CA GLN A 101 1.04 43.43 -14.36
C GLN A 101 1.69 44.28 -13.27
N ILE A 102 2.30 43.65 -12.26
CA ILE A 102 2.79 44.35 -11.05
C ILE A 102 4.31 44.34 -10.91
N GLY A 103 5.03 43.71 -11.86
CA GLY A 103 6.49 43.61 -11.83
C GLY A 103 7.02 42.62 -10.76
N THR A 104 8.34 42.64 -10.53
CA THR A 104 9.05 41.77 -9.60
C THR A 104 9.52 42.53 -8.37
N GLY A 105 9.42 41.89 -7.19
CA GLY A 105 9.87 42.44 -5.91
C GLY A 105 9.40 41.59 -4.74
N ALA A 106 9.87 41.87 -3.54
CA ALA A 106 9.63 41.04 -2.37
C ALA A 106 8.14 40.87 -2.02
N TRP A 107 7.35 41.96 -2.09
CA TRP A 107 5.93 41.91 -1.80
C TRP A 107 5.11 41.25 -2.94
N GLN A 108 5.57 41.40 -4.20
CA GLN A 108 4.98 40.72 -5.36
C GLN A 108 5.16 39.21 -5.27
N VAL A 109 6.36 38.75 -4.92
CA VAL A 109 6.61 37.32 -4.66
C VAL A 109 5.68 36.80 -3.56
N GLY A 110 5.51 37.55 -2.47
CA GLY A 110 4.57 37.19 -1.41
C GLY A 110 3.13 37.05 -1.90
N LEU A 111 2.68 38.00 -2.74
CA LEU A 111 1.32 37.96 -3.31
C LEU A 111 1.12 36.76 -4.26
N VAL A 112 2.09 36.50 -5.15
CA VAL A 112 2.04 35.36 -6.06
C VAL A 112 1.99 34.03 -5.29
N VAL A 113 2.79 33.89 -4.26
CA VAL A 113 2.81 32.70 -3.40
C VAL A 113 1.48 32.51 -2.68
N ILE A 114 0.89 33.57 -2.11
CA ILE A 114 -0.42 33.48 -1.46
C ILE A 114 -1.50 33.02 -2.45
N LEU A 115 -1.52 33.56 -3.67
CA LEU A 115 -2.49 33.20 -4.70
C LEU A 115 -2.28 31.75 -5.18
N ALA A 116 -1.03 31.34 -5.42
CA ALA A 116 -0.70 29.97 -5.82
C ALA A 116 -1.10 28.95 -4.74
N LEU A 117 -0.79 29.24 -3.48
CA LEU A 117 -1.16 28.39 -2.33
C LEU A 117 -2.69 28.31 -2.17
N THR A 118 -3.37 29.46 -2.25
CA THR A 118 -4.84 29.52 -2.12
C THR A 118 -5.50 28.74 -3.25
N GLY A 119 -5.05 28.92 -4.50
CA GLY A 119 -5.54 28.16 -5.65
C GLY A 119 -5.32 26.66 -5.51
N ALA A 120 -4.13 26.23 -5.07
CA ALA A 120 -3.81 24.83 -4.83
C ALA A 120 -4.72 24.21 -3.74
N VAL A 121 -4.98 24.95 -2.66
CA VAL A 121 -5.89 24.51 -1.58
C VAL A 121 -7.35 24.44 -2.06
N MET A 122 -7.80 25.44 -2.81
CA MET A 122 -9.18 25.47 -3.37
C MET A 122 -9.44 24.31 -4.34
N LEU A 123 -8.41 23.84 -5.06
CA LEU A 123 -8.48 22.65 -5.91
C LEU A 123 -8.43 21.32 -5.12
N GLY A 124 -8.42 21.37 -3.78
CA GLY A 124 -8.33 20.20 -2.94
C GLY A 124 -6.95 19.52 -2.96
N GLY A 125 -5.90 20.29 -3.31
CA GLY A 125 -4.54 19.80 -3.47
C GLY A 125 -3.91 19.34 -2.16
N GLY A 126 -3.27 18.16 -2.21
CA GLY A 126 -2.47 17.64 -1.11
C GLY A 126 -1.14 18.41 -0.92
N PRO A 127 -0.33 18.07 0.11
CA PRO A 127 0.92 18.77 0.44
C PRO A 127 1.90 18.89 -0.74
N ILE A 128 1.93 17.90 -1.63
CA ILE A 128 2.80 17.88 -2.82
C ILE A 128 2.37 18.95 -3.83
N LEU A 129 1.06 19.09 -4.09
CA LEU A 129 0.54 20.10 -5.00
C LEU A 129 0.83 21.52 -4.48
N ILE A 130 0.60 21.74 -3.19
CA ILE A 130 0.86 23.01 -2.50
C ILE A 130 2.34 23.40 -2.64
N MET A 131 3.25 22.44 -2.36
CA MET A 131 4.68 22.67 -2.48
C MET A 131 5.10 22.94 -3.93
N GLN A 132 4.55 22.22 -4.90
CA GLN A 132 4.88 22.38 -6.31
C GLN A 132 4.38 23.71 -6.87
N ALA A 133 3.14 24.09 -6.56
CA ALA A 133 2.57 25.36 -7.00
C ALA A 133 3.33 26.55 -6.44
N SER A 134 3.72 26.53 -5.17
CA SER A 134 4.52 27.58 -4.55
C SER A 134 5.94 27.65 -5.12
N SER A 135 6.60 26.50 -5.34
CA SER A 135 7.92 26.45 -5.93
C SER A 135 7.94 26.99 -7.35
N ALA A 136 6.96 26.62 -8.17
CA ALA A 136 6.81 27.13 -9.54
C ALA A 136 6.55 28.67 -9.54
N ALA A 137 5.70 29.13 -8.64
CA ALA A 137 5.38 30.54 -8.48
C ALA A 137 6.61 31.38 -8.09
N ILE A 138 7.39 30.91 -7.12
CA ILE A 138 8.63 31.56 -6.67
C ILE A 138 9.66 31.58 -7.82
N LEU A 139 9.81 30.47 -8.53
CA LEU A 139 10.77 30.35 -9.62
C LEU A 139 10.49 31.37 -10.72
N ILE A 140 9.23 31.52 -11.11
CA ILE A 140 8.80 32.51 -12.09
C ILE A 140 9.03 33.94 -11.57
N ALA A 141 8.63 34.20 -10.32
CA ALA A 141 8.75 35.52 -9.73
C ALA A 141 10.21 36.00 -9.56
N THR A 142 11.17 35.06 -9.47
CA THR A 142 12.58 35.38 -9.22
C THR A 142 13.47 35.31 -10.45
N LEU A 143 13.18 34.44 -11.42
CA LEU A 143 14.03 34.21 -12.60
C LEU A 143 13.64 35.03 -13.83
N THR A 144 12.50 35.72 -13.80
CA THR A 144 12.03 36.47 -14.98
C THR A 144 12.07 37.96 -14.72
N PRO A 145 13.04 38.69 -15.28
CA PRO A 145 12.91 40.12 -15.36
C PRO A 145 11.76 40.44 -16.36
N PRO A 146 10.86 41.37 -16.04
CA PRO A 146 9.84 41.83 -16.98
C PRO A 146 10.54 42.49 -18.16
N THR A 147 10.47 41.90 -19.35
CA THR A 147 10.86 42.57 -20.59
C THR A 147 9.64 43.33 -21.09
N ALA A 148 9.81 44.62 -21.33
CA ALA A 148 8.71 45.56 -21.69
C ALA A 148 7.97 45.22 -23.00
N ASN A 149 8.45 44.22 -23.75
CA ASN A 149 7.89 43.88 -25.06
C ASN A 149 7.08 42.56 -25.10
N GLU A 150 7.07 41.77 -24.02
CA GLU A 150 6.27 40.54 -23.93
C GLU A 150 5.45 40.54 -22.63
N PRO A 151 4.22 41.00 -22.66
CA PRO A 151 3.43 41.18 -21.44
C PRO A 151 3.06 39.88 -20.71
N TRP A 152 3.16 38.71 -21.36
CA TRP A 152 2.99 37.39 -20.77
C TRP A 152 3.49 36.28 -21.70
N ASN A 153 4.20 35.35 -21.16
CA ASN A 153 4.73 34.23 -21.92
C ASN A 153 3.93 32.95 -21.63
N THR A 154 2.87 32.74 -22.43
CA THR A 154 2.07 31.51 -22.38
C THR A 154 2.91 30.24 -22.65
N GLY A 155 4.11 30.39 -23.24
CA GLY A 155 5.03 29.29 -23.54
C GLY A 155 5.38 28.46 -22.28
N ARG A 156 5.60 29.10 -21.14
CA ARG A 156 5.93 28.38 -19.89
C ARG A 156 4.80 27.48 -19.40
N PHE A 157 3.57 27.96 -19.49
CA PHE A 157 2.39 27.16 -19.20
C PHE A 157 2.27 25.96 -20.15
N VAL A 158 2.48 26.20 -21.46
CA VAL A 158 2.47 25.15 -22.47
C VAL A 158 3.60 24.16 -22.23
N ASP A 159 4.82 24.63 -21.94
CA ASP A 159 5.96 23.78 -21.56
C ASP A 159 5.66 22.86 -20.39
N ALA A 160 5.03 23.39 -19.33
CA ALA A 160 4.65 22.59 -18.16
C ALA A 160 3.63 21.51 -18.51
N LEU A 161 2.68 21.82 -19.40
CA LEU A 161 1.70 20.83 -19.90
C LEU A 161 2.36 19.76 -20.76
N ILE A 162 3.24 20.17 -21.70
CA ILE A 162 4.01 19.24 -22.56
C ILE A 162 4.85 18.32 -21.68
N GLY A 163 5.63 18.91 -20.77
CA GLY A 163 6.49 18.15 -19.86
C GLY A 163 5.71 17.18 -18.98
N GLY A 164 4.64 17.67 -18.35
CA GLY A 164 3.76 16.86 -17.54
C GLY A 164 3.09 15.73 -18.33
N GLY A 165 2.57 16.03 -19.52
CA GLY A 165 1.97 15.04 -20.42
C GLY A 165 2.96 13.97 -20.86
N ILE A 166 4.16 14.35 -21.28
CA ILE A 166 5.24 13.40 -21.63
C ILE A 166 5.66 12.59 -20.42
N GLY A 167 5.80 13.21 -19.25
CA GLY A 167 6.09 12.51 -18.00
C GLY A 167 5.05 11.43 -17.66
N LEU A 168 3.75 11.73 -17.84
CA LEU A 168 2.66 10.76 -17.67
C LEU A 168 2.76 9.61 -18.68
N VAL A 169 2.96 9.91 -19.97
CA VAL A 169 3.07 8.91 -21.02
C VAL A 169 4.29 8.00 -20.78
N ILE A 170 5.43 8.58 -20.46
CA ILE A 170 6.66 7.83 -20.17
C ILE A 170 6.51 6.97 -18.92
N SER A 171 5.86 7.50 -17.85
CA SER A 171 5.56 6.73 -16.66
C SER A 171 4.65 5.55 -16.95
N ALA A 172 3.68 5.74 -17.82
CA ALA A 172 2.77 4.67 -18.22
C ALA A 172 3.45 3.62 -19.14
N LEU A 173 4.37 4.04 -20.04
CA LEU A 173 4.97 3.17 -21.05
C LEU A 173 6.21 2.42 -20.57
N LEU A 174 7.14 3.10 -19.88
CA LEU A 174 8.45 2.54 -19.54
C LEU A 174 8.49 1.80 -18.21
N MET A 175 7.50 1.95 -17.37
CA MET A 175 7.39 1.19 -16.13
C MET A 175 5.98 0.64 -15.99
N PRO A 176 5.66 -0.40 -16.75
CA PRO A 176 4.52 -1.22 -16.41
C PRO A 176 4.83 -1.83 -15.03
N VAL A 177 4.36 -1.17 -14.00
CA VAL A 177 4.28 -1.75 -12.66
C VAL A 177 3.40 -2.98 -12.82
N ASP A 178 4.00 -4.16 -12.71
CA ASP A 178 3.24 -5.41 -12.76
C ASP A 178 2.16 -5.37 -11.66
N PRO A 179 0.87 -5.18 -12.01
CA PRO A 179 -0.17 -5.00 -11.02
C PRO A 179 -0.33 -6.24 -10.14
N GLY A 180 -0.05 -7.43 -10.67
CA GLY A 180 -0.07 -8.69 -9.94
C GLY A 180 0.99 -8.70 -8.82
N ARG A 181 2.22 -8.27 -9.13
CA ARG A 181 3.29 -8.16 -8.13
C ARG A 181 2.96 -7.14 -7.03
N HIS A 182 2.31 -6.02 -7.38
CA HIS A 182 1.89 -5.02 -6.40
C HIS A 182 0.74 -5.52 -5.52
N ALA A 183 -0.25 -6.18 -6.12
CA ALA A 183 -1.33 -6.81 -5.39
C ALA A 183 -0.79 -7.86 -4.39
N ARG A 184 0.14 -8.72 -4.85
CA ARG A 184 0.82 -9.70 -4.00
C ARG A 184 1.59 -9.04 -2.87
N ALA A 185 2.43 -8.05 -3.18
CA ALA A 185 3.21 -7.33 -2.17
C ALA A 185 2.35 -6.62 -1.11
N ALA A 186 1.15 -6.16 -1.49
CA ALA A 186 0.17 -5.58 -0.56
C ALA A 186 -0.54 -6.64 0.28
N THR A 187 -0.79 -7.84 -0.28
CA THR A 187 -1.55 -8.92 0.36
C THR A 187 -0.68 -9.79 1.28
N ASP A 188 0.59 -10.01 0.94
CA ASP A 188 1.50 -10.85 1.72
C ASP A 188 1.62 -10.46 3.21
N PRO A 189 1.71 -9.17 3.61
CA PRO A 189 1.72 -8.80 5.02
C PRO A 189 0.42 -9.17 5.74
N MET A 190 -0.73 -9.07 5.06
CA MET A 190 -2.04 -9.43 5.59
C MET A 190 -2.15 -10.95 5.82
N LEU A 191 -1.73 -11.75 4.83
CA LEU A 191 -1.72 -13.22 4.94
C LEU A 191 -0.78 -13.69 6.05
N ARG A 192 0.40 -13.07 6.20
CA ARG A 192 1.31 -13.35 7.33
C ARG A 192 0.64 -13.02 8.67
N THR A 193 0.01 -11.87 8.79
CA THR A 193 -0.70 -11.47 10.01
C THR A 193 -1.80 -12.46 10.39
N LEU A 194 -2.57 -12.92 9.41
CA LEU A 194 -3.60 -13.95 9.62
C LEU A 194 -2.98 -15.28 10.05
N ARG A 195 -1.93 -15.74 9.34
CA ARG A 195 -1.24 -16.98 9.68
C ARG A 195 -0.67 -16.96 11.10
N ASP A 196 0.12 -15.94 11.40
CA ASP A 196 0.79 -15.81 12.70
C ASP A 196 -0.22 -15.65 13.84
N GLY A 197 -1.35 -14.98 13.56
CA GLY A 197 -2.45 -14.84 14.50
C GLY A 197 -3.19 -16.16 14.77
N TYR A 198 -3.54 -16.94 13.74
CA TYR A 198 -4.16 -18.26 13.92
C TYR A 198 -3.21 -19.22 14.63
N GLU A 199 -1.94 -19.27 14.21
CA GLU A 199 -0.92 -20.12 14.84
C GLU A 199 -0.71 -19.73 16.31
N GLY A 200 -0.59 -18.44 16.62
CA GLY A 200 -0.40 -17.95 17.98
C GLY A 200 -1.59 -18.25 18.88
N VAL A 201 -2.83 -18.08 18.40
CA VAL A 201 -4.05 -18.46 19.18
C VAL A 201 -4.07 -19.98 19.38
N GLY A 202 -3.78 -20.77 18.35
CA GLY A 202 -3.71 -22.23 18.45
C GLY A 202 -2.71 -22.69 19.49
N LEU A 203 -1.49 -22.15 19.48
CA LEU A 203 -0.44 -22.46 20.47
C LEU A 203 -0.84 -22.05 21.89
N ALA A 204 -1.40 -20.85 22.07
CA ALA A 204 -1.85 -20.40 23.37
C ALA A 204 -2.92 -21.32 23.98
N LEU A 205 -3.90 -21.75 23.17
CA LEU A 205 -4.94 -22.68 23.61
C LEU A 205 -4.39 -24.10 23.89
N ALA A 206 -3.49 -24.60 23.01
CA ALA A 206 -2.91 -25.95 23.17
C ALA A 206 -2.06 -26.07 24.45
N HIS A 207 -1.38 -25.00 24.85
CA HIS A 207 -0.51 -24.99 26.03
C HIS A 207 -1.16 -24.35 27.27
N ALA A 208 -2.41 -23.93 27.18
CA ALA A 208 -3.12 -23.17 28.23
C ALA A 208 -2.33 -21.91 28.68
N ASP A 209 -1.66 -21.23 27.73
CA ASP A 209 -0.80 -20.06 27.98
C ASP A 209 -1.61 -18.76 27.80
N ALA A 210 -2.13 -18.21 28.91
CA ALA A 210 -2.88 -16.97 28.93
C ALA A 210 -2.01 -15.76 28.51
N ALA A 211 -0.73 -15.75 28.90
CA ALA A 211 0.17 -14.64 28.58
C ALA A 211 0.43 -14.58 27.06
N LEU A 212 0.59 -15.72 26.40
CA LEU A 212 0.70 -15.79 24.94
C LEU A 212 -0.59 -15.33 24.26
N ALA A 213 -1.76 -15.72 24.77
CA ALA A 213 -3.06 -15.30 24.23
C ALA A 213 -3.24 -13.78 24.30
N ASP A 214 -2.89 -13.15 25.42
CA ASP A 214 -2.93 -11.70 25.59
C ASP A 214 -1.95 -10.99 24.64
N LYS A 215 -0.75 -11.51 24.48
CA LYS A 215 0.22 -10.98 23.53
C LYS A 215 -0.30 -11.04 22.10
N VAL A 216 -0.82 -12.19 21.64
CA VAL A 216 -1.39 -12.34 20.30
C VAL A 216 -2.55 -11.39 20.08
N LEU A 217 -3.42 -11.22 21.08
CA LEU A 217 -4.54 -10.28 21.02
C LEU A 217 -4.04 -8.82 20.89
N ALA A 218 -3.00 -8.44 21.62
CA ALA A 218 -2.38 -7.12 21.55
C ALA A 218 -1.76 -6.87 20.16
N ASP A 219 -1.03 -7.86 19.62
CA ASP A 219 -0.42 -7.79 18.29
C ASP A 219 -1.48 -7.65 17.20
N LEU A 220 -2.59 -8.41 17.27
CA LEU A 220 -3.71 -8.30 16.34
C LEU A 220 -4.45 -6.95 16.43
N ARG A 221 -4.49 -6.31 17.60
CA ARG A 221 -5.04 -4.96 17.75
C ARG A 221 -4.15 -3.89 17.12
N ALA A 222 -2.85 -4.11 17.08
CA ALA A 222 -1.87 -3.20 16.51
C ALA A 222 -1.76 -3.27 14.97
N THR A 223 -2.57 -4.11 14.30
CA THR A 223 -2.48 -4.33 12.83
C THR A 223 -3.07 -3.21 11.96
N ALA A 224 -3.47 -2.07 12.52
CA ALA A 224 -4.01 -0.94 11.77
C ALA A 224 -3.09 -0.47 10.61
N PRO A 225 -1.75 -0.39 10.77
CA PRO A 225 -0.86 -0.02 9.67
C PRO A 225 -0.82 -1.07 8.54
N VAL A 226 -0.90 -2.36 8.88
CA VAL A 226 -0.95 -3.46 7.90
C VAL A 226 -2.23 -3.35 7.06
N LEU A 227 -3.36 -3.15 7.72
CA LEU A 227 -4.65 -2.99 7.06
C LEU A 227 -4.69 -1.75 6.16
N ALA A 228 -4.16 -0.62 6.61
CA ALA A 228 -4.06 0.61 5.82
C ALA A 228 -3.16 0.40 4.59
N GLY A 229 -2.00 -0.26 4.74
CA GLY A 229 -1.10 -0.60 3.64
C GLY A 229 -1.74 -1.56 2.63
N PHE A 230 -2.47 -2.56 3.11
CA PHE A 230 -3.22 -3.51 2.30
C PHE A 230 -4.28 -2.83 1.43
N HIS A 231 -5.16 -2.00 2.03
CA HIS A 231 -6.18 -1.26 1.27
C HIS A 231 -5.56 -0.29 0.28
N ALA A 232 -4.52 0.48 0.69
CA ALA A 232 -3.83 1.40 -0.20
C ALA A 232 -3.19 0.69 -1.40
N GLY A 233 -2.61 -0.50 -1.19
CA GLY A 233 -2.01 -1.31 -2.24
C GLY A 233 -3.04 -1.87 -3.23
N LEU A 234 -4.17 -2.38 -2.73
CA LEU A 234 -5.28 -2.85 -3.59
C LEU A 234 -5.89 -1.72 -4.41
N ASP A 235 -6.08 -0.56 -3.81
CA ASP A 235 -6.60 0.60 -4.53
C ASP A 235 -5.62 1.09 -5.61
N ALA A 236 -4.31 1.14 -5.33
CA ALA A 236 -3.29 1.49 -6.31
C ALA A 236 -3.27 0.49 -7.48
N THR A 237 -3.46 -0.79 -7.18
CA THR A 237 -3.54 -1.86 -8.18
C THR A 237 -4.77 -1.68 -9.09
N ARG A 238 -5.96 -1.41 -8.53
CA ARG A 238 -7.19 -1.16 -9.29
C ARG A 238 -7.04 0.04 -10.23
N GLU A 239 -6.40 1.12 -9.78
CA GLU A 239 -6.18 2.32 -10.58
C GLU A 239 -5.20 2.05 -11.73
N SER A 240 -4.11 1.31 -11.48
CA SER A 240 -3.12 0.96 -12.51
C SER A 240 -3.75 0.22 -13.69
N VAL A 241 -4.67 -0.70 -13.44
CA VAL A 241 -5.35 -1.47 -14.48
C VAL A 241 -6.37 -0.65 -15.28
N ARG A 242 -7.01 0.32 -14.64
CA ARG A 242 -7.96 1.21 -15.34
C ARG A 242 -7.26 2.09 -16.38
N LEU A 243 -6.00 2.46 -16.13
CA LEU A 243 -5.26 3.46 -16.89
C LEU A 243 -4.28 2.86 -17.90
N ALA A 244 -3.94 1.57 -17.79
CA ALA A 244 -2.96 0.92 -18.64
C ALA A 244 -3.60 -0.20 -19.50
N PRO A 245 -3.86 0.05 -20.81
CA PRO A 245 -4.54 -0.92 -21.68
C PRO A 245 -3.83 -2.28 -21.81
N TRP A 246 -2.50 -2.31 -21.72
CA TRP A 246 -1.70 -3.55 -21.79
C TRP A 246 -1.90 -4.49 -20.61
N TYR A 247 -2.47 -4.03 -19.48
CA TYR A 247 -2.85 -4.90 -18.35
C TYR A 247 -4.28 -5.40 -18.39
N TRP A 248 -5.00 -5.14 -19.46
CA TRP A 248 -6.38 -5.65 -19.61
C TRP A 248 -6.47 -7.18 -19.54
N GLY A 249 -5.39 -7.89 -19.93
CA GLY A 249 -5.30 -9.34 -19.76
C GLY A 249 -5.19 -9.80 -18.28
N GLN A 250 -4.80 -8.92 -17.37
CA GLN A 250 -4.67 -9.24 -15.93
C GLN A 250 -5.89 -8.82 -15.10
N ARG A 251 -6.96 -8.34 -15.75
CA ARG A 251 -8.18 -7.87 -15.04
C ARG A 251 -8.80 -8.93 -14.15
N THR A 252 -8.80 -10.19 -14.60
CA THR A 252 -9.34 -11.32 -13.84
C THR A 252 -8.53 -11.56 -12.57
N LEU A 253 -7.19 -11.59 -12.67
CA LEU A 253 -6.29 -11.73 -11.53
C LEU A 253 -6.49 -10.61 -10.51
N LEU A 254 -6.68 -9.39 -10.99
CA LEU A 254 -6.87 -8.24 -10.10
C LEU A 254 -8.27 -8.18 -9.50
N ALA A 255 -9.27 -8.70 -10.19
CA ALA A 255 -10.60 -8.86 -9.64
C ALA A 255 -10.60 -9.88 -8.49
N SER A 256 -9.84 -10.99 -8.61
CA SER A 256 -9.70 -11.96 -7.50
C SER A 256 -9.01 -11.34 -6.28
N TYR A 257 -7.93 -10.58 -6.43
CA TYR A 257 -7.33 -9.84 -5.31
C TYR A 257 -8.29 -8.82 -4.68
N ALA A 258 -9.10 -8.14 -5.51
CA ALA A 258 -10.06 -7.15 -5.03
C ALA A 258 -11.20 -7.79 -4.22
N LEU A 259 -11.68 -8.96 -4.67
CA LEU A 259 -12.68 -9.76 -3.98
C LEU A 259 -12.10 -10.32 -2.66
N ALA A 260 -10.93 -10.96 -2.75
CA ALA A 260 -10.25 -11.49 -1.58
C ALA A 260 -9.99 -10.42 -0.53
N GLY A 261 -9.76 -9.17 -0.94
CA GLY A 261 -9.52 -8.06 -0.02
C GLY A 261 -10.62 -7.85 1.01
N VAL A 262 -11.87 -7.96 0.61
CA VAL A 262 -13.03 -7.83 1.52
C VAL A 262 -13.07 -8.99 2.51
N HIS A 263 -12.85 -10.21 2.03
CA HIS A 263 -12.94 -11.41 2.84
C HIS A 263 -11.75 -11.57 3.79
N LEU A 264 -10.55 -11.16 3.38
CA LEU A 264 -9.37 -11.14 4.27
C LEU A 264 -9.53 -10.12 5.42
N ASP A 265 -10.15 -8.95 5.16
CA ASP A 265 -10.47 -7.99 6.22
C ASP A 265 -11.49 -8.57 7.21
N ASN A 266 -12.53 -9.25 6.72
CA ASN A 266 -13.49 -9.95 7.56
C ASN A 266 -12.83 -11.07 8.38
N ALA A 267 -11.97 -11.89 7.75
CA ALA A 267 -11.23 -12.94 8.44
C ALA A 267 -10.35 -12.39 9.57
N LEU A 268 -9.70 -11.22 9.37
CA LEU A 268 -8.94 -10.55 10.42
C LEU A 268 -9.84 -10.07 11.58
N ARG A 269 -11.04 -9.57 11.28
CA ARG A 269 -12.01 -9.18 12.32
C ARG A 269 -12.46 -10.39 13.12
N ASN A 270 -12.79 -11.49 12.45
CA ASN A 270 -13.17 -12.75 13.08
C ASN A 270 -12.04 -13.29 13.96
N LEU A 271 -10.79 -13.26 13.47
CA LEU A 271 -9.62 -13.68 14.24
C LEU A 271 -9.40 -12.82 15.50
N ARG A 272 -9.61 -11.50 15.43
CA ARG A 272 -9.53 -10.63 16.63
C ARG A 272 -10.58 -10.98 17.67
N VAL A 273 -11.80 -11.31 17.23
CA VAL A 273 -12.88 -11.76 18.16
C VAL A 273 -12.51 -13.11 18.77
N LEU A 274 -12.01 -14.03 17.95
CA LEU A 274 -11.58 -15.36 18.38
C LEU A 274 -10.42 -15.27 19.38
N ALA A 275 -9.39 -14.47 19.12
CA ALA A 275 -8.26 -14.26 20.02
C ALA A 275 -8.71 -13.67 21.37
N ARG A 276 -9.69 -12.76 21.38
CA ARG A 276 -10.27 -12.23 22.60
C ARG A 276 -11.03 -13.32 23.39
N GLN A 277 -11.76 -14.18 22.70
CA GLN A 277 -12.48 -15.28 23.35
C GLN A 277 -11.51 -16.31 23.93
N ALA A 278 -10.41 -16.63 23.20
CA ALA A 278 -9.35 -17.50 23.66
C ALA A 278 -8.66 -16.96 24.92
N ALA A 279 -8.29 -15.66 24.93
CA ALA A 279 -7.71 -15.02 26.10
C ALA A 279 -8.65 -15.07 27.32
N LEU A 280 -9.94 -14.79 27.13
CA LEU A 280 -10.94 -14.86 28.22
C LEU A 280 -11.18 -16.29 28.73
N ALA A 281 -11.15 -17.31 27.85
CA ALA A 281 -11.29 -18.70 28.25
C ALA A 281 -10.09 -19.14 29.12
N LEU A 282 -8.87 -18.77 28.69
CA LEU A 282 -7.66 -19.09 29.44
C LEU A 282 -7.52 -18.35 30.77
N ASP A 283 -7.91 -17.07 30.82
CA ASP A 283 -7.95 -16.28 32.06
C ASP A 283 -8.90 -16.90 33.11
N ARG A 284 -10.00 -17.47 32.65
CA ARG A 284 -10.98 -18.17 33.49
C ARG A 284 -10.69 -19.65 33.73
N GLN A 285 -9.58 -20.15 33.16
CA GLN A 285 -9.19 -21.55 33.23
C GLN A 285 -10.27 -22.50 32.72
N GLU A 286 -11.06 -22.08 31.72
CA GLU A 286 -12.07 -22.92 31.10
C GLU A 286 -11.43 -24.02 30.26
N PRO A 287 -11.95 -25.26 30.31
CA PRO A 287 -11.41 -26.33 29.46
C PRO A 287 -11.72 -26.04 27.99
N VAL A 288 -10.69 -26.04 27.16
CA VAL A 288 -10.80 -25.85 25.70
C VAL A 288 -10.56 -27.20 25.01
N PRO A 289 -11.52 -27.69 24.20
CA PRO A 289 -11.34 -28.93 23.45
C PRO A 289 -10.16 -28.86 22.47
N ALA A 290 -9.35 -29.92 22.37
CA ALA A 290 -8.17 -30.00 21.49
C ALA A 290 -8.52 -29.76 20.00
N ALA A 291 -9.74 -29.93 19.59
CA ALA A 291 -10.23 -29.67 18.25
C ALA A 291 -10.14 -28.18 17.86
N ILE A 292 -10.28 -27.25 18.82
CA ILE A 292 -10.20 -25.80 18.54
C ILE A 292 -8.76 -25.40 18.16
N PRO A 293 -7.69 -25.71 18.94
CA PRO A 293 -6.33 -25.43 18.50
C PRO A 293 -5.93 -26.20 17.23
N ALA A 294 -6.44 -27.42 16.98
CA ALA A 294 -6.21 -28.15 15.73
C ALA A 294 -6.80 -27.39 14.53
N ALA A 295 -8.03 -26.89 14.64
CA ALA A 295 -8.64 -26.05 13.62
C ALA A 295 -7.84 -24.77 13.34
N MET A 296 -7.22 -24.15 14.35
CA MET A 296 -6.34 -23.00 14.19
C MET A 296 -5.10 -23.35 13.36
N THR A 297 -4.52 -24.53 13.57
CA THR A 297 -3.38 -25.02 12.79
C THR A 297 -3.73 -25.14 11.30
N HIS A 298 -4.91 -25.68 10.97
CA HIS A 298 -5.37 -25.76 9.59
C HIS A 298 -5.63 -24.38 8.98
N LEU A 299 -6.21 -23.43 9.72
CA LEU A 299 -6.38 -22.06 9.26
C LEU A 299 -5.04 -21.38 8.98
N ALA A 300 -4.05 -21.55 9.84
CA ALA A 300 -2.69 -21.02 9.62
C ALA A 300 -2.02 -21.64 8.38
N GLN A 301 -2.15 -22.96 8.18
CA GLN A 301 -1.64 -23.65 6.99
C GLN A 301 -2.29 -23.17 5.70
N ALA A 302 -3.60 -22.92 5.69
CA ALA A 302 -4.31 -22.44 4.53
C ALA A 302 -3.79 -21.07 4.05
N MET A 303 -3.30 -20.20 4.95
CA MET A 303 -2.76 -18.87 4.59
C MET A 303 -1.53 -18.95 3.68
N ALA A 304 -0.69 -20.00 3.82
CA ALA A 304 0.47 -20.19 2.96
C ALA A 304 0.06 -20.45 1.50
N GLY A 305 -0.87 -21.40 1.29
CA GLY A 305 -1.36 -21.73 -0.05
C GLY A 305 -2.27 -20.65 -0.66
N LEU A 306 -3.00 -19.89 0.17
CA LEU A 306 -3.91 -18.85 -0.31
C LEU A 306 -3.18 -17.75 -1.10
N GLY A 307 -1.93 -17.41 -0.72
CA GLY A 307 -1.11 -16.47 -1.47
C GLY A 307 -0.82 -16.92 -2.90
N GLU A 308 -0.56 -18.21 -3.10
CA GLU A 308 -0.31 -18.81 -4.42
C GLU A 308 -1.60 -18.89 -5.26
N VAL A 309 -2.73 -19.21 -4.63
CA VAL A 309 -4.06 -19.22 -5.28
C VAL A 309 -4.41 -17.81 -5.77
N LEU A 310 -4.22 -16.78 -4.94
CA LEU A 310 -4.49 -15.39 -5.32
C LEU A 310 -3.57 -14.90 -6.44
N ALA A 311 -2.34 -15.41 -6.51
CA ALA A 311 -1.40 -15.14 -7.60
C ALA A 311 -1.75 -15.90 -8.89
N GLY A 312 -2.71 -16.85 -8.86
CA GLY A 312 -3.04 -17.72 -9.97
C GLY A 312 -1.97 -18.78 -10.23
N GLU A 313 -1.11 -19.07 -9.24
CA GLU A 313 0.00 -20.03 -9.31
C GLU A 313 -0.42 -21.44 -8.81
N ALA A 314 -1.53 -21.55 -8.08
CA ALA A 314 -2.04 -22.80 -7.53
C ALA A 314 -3.56 -22.97 -7.68
N ASP A 315 -4.03 -24.23 -7.69
CA ASP A 315 -5.46 -24.56 -7.70
C ASP A 315 -6.08 -24.28 -6.32
N PRO A 316 -7.23 -23.59 -6.25
CA PRO A 316 -7.99 -23.37 -5.02
C PRO A 316 -8.36 -24.64 -4.24
N ALA A 317 -8.54 -25.77 -4.90
CA ALA A 317 -9.06 -27.01 -4.30
C ALA A 317 -8.24 -27.47 -3.08
N GLY A 318 -6.90 -27.34 -3.12
CA GLY A 318 -6.03 -27.71 -2.01
C GLY A 318 -6.27 -26.84 -0.76
N VAL A 319 -6.35 -25.53 -0.94
CA VAL A 319 -6.62 -24.58 0.15
C VAL A 319 -8.04 -24.76 0.69
N CYS A 320 -9.03 -24.93 -0.18
CA CYS A 320 -10.41 -25.20 0.23
C CYS A 320 -10.51 -26.49 1.06
N GLY A 321 -9.78 -27.56 0.68
CA GLY A 321 -9.73 -28.80 1.45
C GLY A 321 -9.19 -28.57 2.88
N ILE A 322 -8.10 -27.83 3.03
CA ILE A 322 -7.52 -27.51 4.35
C ILE A 322 -8.50 -26.66 5.20
N LEU A 323 -9.15 -25.66 4.60
CA LEU A 323 -10.13 -24.82 5.28
C LEU A 323 -11.34 -25.65 5.78
N LEU A 324 -11.84 -26.57 4.95
CA LEU A 324 -12.94 -27.44 5.33
C LEU A 324 -12.54 -28.45 6.40
N THR A 325 -11.31 -28.91 6.44
CA THR A 325 -10.77 -29.75 7.53
C THR A 325 -10.81 -28.99 8.86
N ALA A 326 -10.52 -27.68 8.88
CA ALA A 326 -10.64 -26.88 10.10
C ALA A 326 -12.08 -26.85 10.65
N VAL A 327 -13.10 -26.88 9.79
CA VAL A 327 -14.50 -27.00 10.22
C VAL A 327 -14.77 -28.40 10.74
N GLN A 328 -14.30 -29.42 10.04
CA GLN A 328 -14.50 -30.82 10.40
C GLN A 328 -13.96 -31.15 11.80
N GLU A 329 -12.81 -30.60 12.19
CA GLU A 329 -12.28 -30.73 13.56
C GLU A 329 -13.28 -30.30 14.62
N THR A 330 -14.05 -29.23 14.35
CA THR A 330 -14.97 -28.64 15.35
C THR A 330 -16.35 -29.33 15.43
N VAL A 331 -16.70 -30.18 14.47
CA VAL A 331 -18.04 -30.82 14.44
C VAL A 331 -18.22 -31.78 15.61
N GLY A 332 -17.23 -32.57 15.94
CA GLY A 332 -17.30 -33.50 17.09
C GLY A 332 -17.52 -32.79 18.44
N VAL A 333 -17.01 -31.57 18.59
CA VAL A 333 -17.20 -30.76 19.81
C VAL A 333 -18.65 -30.35 19.96
N THR A 334 -19.28 -29.83 18.91
CA THR A 334 -20.68 -29.40 18.94
C THR A 334 -21.64 -30.56 19.17
N ALA A 335 -21.33 -31.74 18.63
CA ALA A 335 -22.16 -32.95 18.86
C ALA A 335 -22.05 -33.46 20.33
N SER A 336 -20.83 -33.47 20.91
CA SER A 336 -20.61 -33.88 22.28
C SER A 336 -21.18 -32.87 23.29
N GLU A 337 -21.14 -31.59 22.99
CA GLU A 337 -21.76 -30.53 23.79
C GLU A 337 -23.27 -30.63 23.83
N GLN A 338 -23.91 -30.97 22.71
CA GLN A 338 -25.36 -31.21 22.63
C GLN A 338 -25.80 -32.49 23.36
N ALA A 339 -24.93 -33.51 23.41
CA ALA A 339 -25.21 -34.78 24.10
C ALA A 339 -24.93 -34.70 25.61
N SER A 340 -24.01 -33.85 26.03
CA SER A 340 -23.64 -33.66 27.44
C SER A 340 -24.43 -32.50 28.00
N GLN A 341 -25.33 -32.75 28.97
CA GLN A 341 -26.05 -31.72 29.73
C GLN A 341 -25.11 -30.91 30.67
N ALA A 342 -23.81 -31.13 30.63
CA ALA A 342 -22.83 -30.40 31.41
C ALA A 342 -22.48 -29.06 30.74
N PRO A 343 -22.40 -27.96 31.50
CA PRO A 343 -21.99 -26.68 30.92
C PRO A 343 -20.55 -26.77 30.42
N THR A 344 -20.38 -26.98 29.12
CA THR A 344 -19.12 -26.77 28.40
C THR A 344 -18.81 -25.28 28.40
N GLY A 345 -17.53 -24.92 28.50
CA GLY A 345 -17.07 -23.57 28.74
C GLY A 345 -17.80 -22.49 27.91
N LEU A 346 -18.04 -21.36 28.51
CA LEU A 346 -18.81 -20.24 27.93
C LEU A 346 -18.29 -19.75 26.59
N PHE A 347 -16.98 -19.95 26.29
CA PHE A 347 -16.32 -19.43 25.12
C PHE A 347 -16.13 -20.46 23.98
N ASN A 348 -16.36 -21.76 24.19
CA ASN A 348 -16.13 -22.78 23.18
C ASN A 348 -17.05 -22.62 21.96
N ALA A 349 -18.36 -22.55 22.17
CA ALA A 349 -19.32 -22.36 21.09
C ALA A 349 -19.11 -21.04 20.31
N PRO A 350 -18.87 -19.88 20.95
CA PRO A 350 -18.47 -18.67 20.28
C PRO A 350 -17.18 -18.79 19.45
N MET A 351 -16.14 -19.49 19.96
CA MET A 351 -14.89 -19.73 19.18
C MET A 351 -15.15 -20.56 17.93
N ILE A 352 -15.94 -21.64 18.04
CA ILE A 352 -16.33 -22.48 16.91
C ILE A 352 -17.13 -21.67 15.87
N ALA A 353 -18.02 -20.79 16.30
CA ALA A 353 -18.73 -19.90 15.38
C ALA A 353 -17.78 -18.97 14.62
N GLN A 354 -16.77 -18.41 15.29
CA GLN A 354 -15.76 -17.56 14.64
C GLN A 354 -14.86 -18.35 13.68
N ILE A 355 -14.53 -19.61 13.98
CA ILE A 355 -13.82 -20.50 13.07
C ILE A 355 -14.62 -20.70 11.78
N ARG A 356 -15.91 -21.03 11.90
CA ARG A 356 -16.79 -21.23 10.74
C ARG A 356 -16.95 -19.96 9.90
N LEU A 357 -17.08 -18.79 10.53
CA LEU A 357 -17.14 -17.50 9.84
C LEU A 357 -15.80 -17.19 9.14
N SER A 358 -14.66 -17.43 9.80
CA SER A 358 -13.34 -17.27 9.17
C SER A 358 -13.18 -18.18 7.96
N VAL A 359 -13.59 -19.46 8.06
CA VAL A 359 -13.55 -20.40 6.94
C VAL A 359 -14.44 -19.93 5.80
N ALA A 360 -15.66 -19.45 6.10
CA ALA A 360 -16.57 -18.95 5.06
C ALA A 360 -15.95 -17.74 4.30
N ASP A 361 -15.36 -16.79 5.01
CA ASP A 361 -14.68 -15.65 4.39
C ASP A 361 -13.46 -16.12 3.58
N LEU A 362 -12.64 -17.02 4.11
CA LEU A 362 -11.46 -17.52 3.41
C LEU A 362 -11.80 -18.36 2.18
N LEU A 363 -12.86 -19.17 2.19
CA LEU A 363 -13.39 -19.85 1.00
C LEU A 363 -13.83 -18.85 -0.05
N GLN A 364 -14.53 -17.79 0.35
CA GLN A 364 -14.93 -16.73 -0.58
C GLN A 364 -13.73 -15.97 -1.14
N SER A 365 -12.65 -15.84 -0.38
CA SER A 365 -11.40 -15.22 -0.89
C SER A 365 -10.74 -16.02 -2.01
N THR A 366 -11.03 -17.32 -2.14
CA THR A 366 -10.57 -18.16 -3.27
C THR A 366 -11.43 -18.01 -4.53
N GLY A 367 -12.51 -17.22 -4.50
CA GLY A 367 -13.44 -17.01 -5.59
C GLY A 367 -14.75 -17.81 -5.49
N MET A 368 -14.92 -18.58 -4.40
CA MET A 368 -16.18 -19.31 -4.13
C MET A 368 -17.30 -18.33 -3.78
N SER A 369 -18.50 -18.57 -4.27
CA SER A 369 -19.67 -17.74 -3.88
C SER A 369 -20.05 -17.96 -2.41
N ALA A 370 -20.77 -17.03 -1.83
CA ALA A 370 -21.26 -17.15 -0.45
C ALA A 370 -22.17 -18.38 -0.24
N GLU A 371 -22.97 -18.72 -1.25
CA GLU A 371 -23.88 -19.87 -1.21
C GLU A 371 -23.11 -21.20 -1.24
N GLU A 372 -22.10 -21.30 -2.14
CA GLU A 372 -21.23 -22.47 -2.25
C GLU A 372 -20.42 -22.67 -0.96
N ALA A 373 -19.81 -21.61 -0.42
CA ALA A 373 -19.06 -21.67 0.83
C ALA A 373 -19.95 -22.12 2.01
N ALA A 374 -21.13 -21.56 2.14
CA ALA A 374 -22.10 -21.98 3.17
C ALA A 374 -22.58 -23.41 2.96
N GLY A 375 -22.79 -23.83 1.70
CA GLY A 375 -23.16 -25.20 1.34
C GLY A 375 -22.06 -26.20 1.70
N ALA A 376 -20.80 -25.89 1.39
CA ALA A 376 -19.65 -26.72 1.72
C ALA A 376 -19.50 -26.91 3.24
N ILE A 377 -19.65 -25.84 4.02
CA ILE A 377 -19.59 -25.90 5.49
C ILE A 377 -20.75 -26.73 6.07
N ARG A 378 -21.98 -26.56 5.56
CA ARG A 378 -23.13 -27.34 6.02
C ARG A 378 -22.98 -28.84 5.74
N SER A 379 -22.48 -29.19 4.54
CA SER A 379 -22.28 -30.59 4.15
C SER A 379 -21.33 -31.37 5.05
N ILE A 380 -20.44 -30.68 5.76
CA ILE A 380 -19.54 -31.30 6.78
C ILE A 380 -20.35 -31.59 8.05
N GLY A 381 -21.19 -30.67 8.49
CA GLY A 381 -22.08 -30.87 9.66
C GLY A 381 -23.02 -32.06 9.48
N ASP A 382 -23.65 -32.15 8.28
CA ASP A 382 -24.63 -33.20 7.95
C ASP A 382 -24.01 -34.62 7.85
N ARG A 383 -22.71 -34.75 7.52
CA ARG A 383 -22.01 -36.04 7.46
C ARG A 383 -21.59 -36.58 8.83
N ALA A 384 -21.60 -35.74 9.85
CA ALA A 384 -21.14 -36.07 11.18
C ALA A 384 -22.28 -36.24 12.19
N SER A 385 -23.52 -35.91 11.79
CA SER A 385 -24.77 -36.19 12.49
C SER A 385 -25.36 -37.53 12.08
#